data_92f8862c70f864f114d02e1e08525677
#
_entry.id   92f8862c70f864f114d02e1e08525677
#
_cell.length_a   1.000
_cell.length_b   1.000
_cell.length_c   1.000
_cell.angle_alpha   90.00
_cell.angle_beta   90.00
_cell.angle_gamma   90.00
#
_symmetry.space_group_name_H-M   'P 1'
#
loop_
_entity.id
_entity.type
_entity.pdbx_description
1 polymer ?
#
loop_
_entity_poly.entity_id
_entity_poly.type
_entity_poly.pdbx_seq_one_letter_code
_entity_poly.pdbx_strand_id
1 'polypeptide(L)'
;FTIMVIDKLENIEKYASLNPLFAQAIEFLKSTDLNAHEIGKNVLKEGELMVNFAQARPKTKEEARLETHDNFIDIQIPLSGVEVIGYTPREDLPEEEYNAEKDITFYNGLAQDYLTVKPGMFAIFFPQDGHAPGITPDGVKKVIVKVKVQ
;
A
#
# COMPACT_ATOMS: atom_id res chain seq x y z
N PHE A 1 -10.02 3.09 -16.20
CA PHE A 1 -9.02 3.92 -15.53
C PHE A 1 -9.37 4.13 -14.07
N THR A 2 -8.50 3.72 -13.18
CA THR A 2 -8.75 3.77 -11.74
C THR A 2 -7.62 4.50 -11.03
N ILE A 3 -7.97 5.44 -10.17
CA ILE A 3 -7.04 6.09 -9.27
C ILE A 3 -7.17 5.44 -7.89
N MET A 4 -6.36 5.85 -6.93
CA MET A 4 -6.32 5.26 -5.61
C MET A 4 -7.72 5.02 -5.01
N VAL A 5 -7.83 3.99 -4.17
CA VAL A 5 -9.05 3.64 -3.47
C VAL A 5 -8.78 3.67 -1.97
N ILE A 6 -9.74 4.16 -1.20
CA ILE A 6 -9.76 4.03 0.24
C ILE A 6 -11.16 3.61 0.67
N ASP A 7 -11.27 2.53 1.45
CA ASP A 7 -12.57 1.99 1.85
C ASP A 7 -12.41 1.13 3.11
N LYS A 8 -13.52 0.65 3.62
CA LYS A 8 -13.51 -0.32 4.73
C LYS A 8 -13.13 -1.69 4.23
N LEU A 9 -12.35 -2.40 5.02
CA LEU A 9 -11.87 -3.74 4.67
C LEU A 9 -13.02 -4.71 4.34
N GLU A 10 -14.17 -4.58 5.02
CA GLU A 10 -15.36 -5.39 4.73
C GLU A 10 -15.88 -5.22 3.30
N ASN A 11 -15.52 -4.13 2.62
CA ASN A 11 -15.93 -3.83 1.24
C ASN A 11 -14.91 -4.26 0.19
N ILE A 12 -13.81 -4.90 0.59
CA ILE A 12 -12.70 -5.16 -0.35
C ILE A 12 -13.11 -6.02 -1.55
N GLU A 13 -14.10 -6.89 -1.39
CA GLU A 13 -14.59 -7.73 -2.49
C GLU A 13 -15.15 -6.94 -3.66
N LYS A 14 -15.62 -5.72 -3.41
CA LYS A 14 -16.15 -4.86 -4.48
C LYS A 14 -15.07 -4.48 -5.50
N TYR A 15 -13.81 -4.64 -5.14
CA TYR A 15 -12.67 -4.25 -5.96
C TYR A 15 -11.96 -5.44 -6.62
N ALA A 16 -12.53 -6.64 -6.47
CA ALA A 16 -11.90 -7.87 -6.97
C ALA A 16 -11.65 -7.87 -8.48
N SER A 17 -12.47 -7.15 -9.26
CA SER A 17 -12.35 -7.09 -10.71
C SER A 17 -11.25 -6.15 -11.22
N LEU A 18 -10.61 -5.38 -10.35
CA LEU A 18 -9.60 -4.42 -10.77
C LEU A 18 -8.30 -5.06 -11.27
N ASN A 19 -8.04 -6.29 -10.86
CA ASN A 19 -6.86 -7.03 -11.30
C ASN A 19 -7.13 -8.53 -11.10
N PRO A 20 -6.70 -9.40 -12.04
CA PRO A 20 -6.95 -10.85 -11.93
C PRO A 20 -6.43 -11.51 -10.65
N LEU A 21 -5.40 -10.93 -10.02
CA LEU A 21 -4.82 -11.49 -8.80
C LEU A 21 -5.52 -11.02 -7.53
N PHE A 22 -6.42 -10.05 -7.62
CA PHE A 22 -7.11 -9.52 -6.44
C PHE A 22 -7.96 -10.58 -5.75
N ALA A 23 -8.61 -11.45 -6.51
CA ALA A 23 -9.44 -12.51 -5.91
C ALA A 23 -8.62 -13.39 -4.95
N GLN A 24 -7.41 -13.79 -5.37
CA GLN A 24 -6.53 -14.60 -4.52
C GLN A 24 -6.04 -13.82 -3.29
N ALA A 25 -5.70 -12.56 -3.46
CA ALA A 25 -5.29 -11.69 -2.36
C ALA A 25 -6.42 -11.54 -1.33
N ILE A 26 -7.63 -11.27 -1.80
CA ILE A 26 -8.81 -11.09 -0.95
C ILE A 26 -9.11 -12.39 -0.19
N GLU A 27 -9.02 -13.53 -0.84
CA GLU A 27 -9.22 -14.83 -0.19
C GLU A 27 -8.23 -15.03 0.95
N PHE A 28 -6.96 -14.72 0.75
CA PHE A 28 -5.96 -14.79 1.81
C PHE A 28 -6.32 -13.86 2.97
N LEU A 29 -6.69 -12.61 2.68
CA LEU A 29 -7.02 -11.64 3.72
C LEU A 29 -8.23 -12.07 4.55
N LYS A 30 -9.22 -12.68 3.91
CA LYS A 30 -10.43 -13.13 4.60
C LYS A 30 -10.22 -14.41 5.41
N SER A 31 -9.34 -15.29 4.98
CA SER A 31 -9.10 -16.58 5.62
C SER A 31 -7.99 -16.54 6.69
N THR A 32 -7.38 -15.39 6.91
CA THR A 32 -6.24 -15.23 7.81
C THR A 32 -6.60 -14.30 8.96
N ASP A 33 -6.23 -14.68 10.18
CA ASP A 33 -6.31 -13.76 11.33
C ASP A 33 -5.14 -12.78 11.21
N LEU A 34 -5.40 -11.62 10.61
CA LEU A 34 -4.36 -10.64 10.28
C LEU A 34 -3.65 -10.11 11.52
N ASN A 35 -4.38 -9.88 12.61
CA ASN A 35 -3.81 -9.33 13.83
C ASN A 35 -2.88 -10.31 14.54
N ALA A 36 -3.17 -11.60 14.42
CA ALA A 36 -2.35 -12.65 15.05
C ALA A 36 -1.19 -13.12 14.18
N HIS A 37 -1.17 -12.75 12.90
CA HIS A 37 -0.14 -13.21 11.98
C HIS A 37 1.21 -12.58 12.33
N GLU A 38 2.28 -13.37 12.23
CA GLU A 38 3.62 -12.88 12.51
C GLU A 38 4.15 -11.97 11.40
N ILE A 39 5.10 -11.13 11.77
CA ILE A 39 5.80 -10.25 10.83
C ILE A 39 6.58 -11.12 9.84
N GLY A 40 6.53 -10.77 8.57
CA GLY A 40 7.25 -11.49 7.53
C GLY A 40 6.56 -11.39 6.18
N LYS A 41 7.23 -11.94 5.19
CA LYS A 41 6.79 -11.94 3.80
C LYS A 41 6.15 -13.29 3.46
N ASN A 42 4.97 -13.23 2.87
CA ASN A 42 4.25 -14.41 2.38
C ASN A 42 4.12 -14.31 0.87
N VAL A 43 4.69 -15.25 0.14
CA VAL A 43 4.59 -15.29 -1.32
C VAL A 43 3.41 -16.19 -1.68
N LEU A 44 2.36 -15.61 -2.26
CA LEU A 44 1.19 -16.37 -2.72
C LEU A 44 1.37 -16.85 -4.16
N LYS A 45 2.07 -16.04 -4.97
CA LYS A 45 2.43 -16.40 -6.34
C LYS A 45 3.76 -15.73 -6.66
N GLU A 46 4.76 -16.54 -6.94
CA GLU A 46 6.13 -16.08 -7.13
C GLU A 46 6.23 -14.97 -8.18
N GLY A 47 6.82 -13.84 -7.79
CA GLY A 47 7.02 -12.70 -8.67
C GLY A 47 5.77 -11.91 -9.01
N GLU A 48 4.59 -12.30 -8.50
CA GLU A 48 3.32 -11.70 -8.90
C GLU A 48 2.44 -11.25 -7.73
N LEU A 49 2.43 -12.00 -6.63
CA LEU A 49 1.55 -11.69 -5.50
C LEU A 49 2.24 -12.02 -4.18
N MET A 50 2.45 -10.99 -3.37
CA MET A 50 3.07 -11.13 -2.05
C MET A 50 2.23 -10.40 -1.01
N VAL A 51 2.18 -10.94 0.19
CA VAL A 51 1.51 -10.34 1.35
C VAL A 51 2.55 -10.18 2.46
N ASN A 52 2.92 -8.94 2.74
CA ASN A 52 3.96 -8.62 3.71
C ASN A 52 3.33 -8.08 4.99
N PHE A 53 3.66 -8.70 6.12
CA PHE A 53 3.30 -8.20 7.44
C PHE A 53 4.50 -7.46 8.00
N ALA A 54 4.31 -6.18 8.31
CA ALA A 54 5.40 -5.31 8.72
C ALA A 54 5.04 -4.50 9.96
N GLN A 55 6.05 -4.13 10.73
CA GLN A 55 5.92 -3.19 11.83
C GLN A 55 6.57 -1.88 11.39
N ALA A 56 5.74 -0.87 11.10
CA ALA A 56 6.23 0.45 10.75
C ALA A 56 6.62 1.20 12.02
N ARG A 57 7.75 1.89 11.98
CA ARG A 57 8.22 2.74 13.08
C ARG A 57 7.52 4.09 13.04
N PRO A 58 7.50 4.84 14.15
CA PRO A 58 7.00 6.21 14.14
C PRO A 58 7.67 7.04 13.06
N LYS A 59 6.86 7.82 12.34
CA LYS A 59 7.35 8.63 11.23
C LYS A 59 6.46 9.85 11.08
N THR A 60 7.08 11.00 10.80
CA THR A 60 6.37 12.26 10.53
C THR A 60 6.11 12.42 9.03
N LYS A 61 5.27 13.39 8.68
CA LYS A 61 5.03 13.74 7.26
C LYS A 61 6.32 14.13 6.55
N GLU A 62 7.19 14.87 7.24
CA GLU A 62 8.45 15.33 6.67
C GLU A 62 9.43 14.19 6.41
N GLU A 63 9.38 13.14 7.21
CA GLU A 63 10.23 11.96 7.05
C GLU A 63 9.73 11.00 5.99
N ALA A 64 8.43 11.00 5.72
CA ALA A 64 7.81 10.08 4.76
C ALA A 64 8.07 10.55 3.34
N ARG A 65 8.71 9.68 2.54
CA ARG A 65 8.99 10.00 1.14
C ARG A 65 7.86 9.53 0.24
N LEU A 66 7.53 10.37 -0.74
CA LEU A 66 6.65 9.95 -1.83
C LEU A 66 7.37 8.91 -2.69
N GLU A 67 6.63 7.90 -3.07
CA GLU A 67 7.12 6.82 -3.92
C GLU A 67 6.10 6.41 -4.95
N THR A 68 6.56 5.86 -6.09
CA THR A 68 5.71 5.21 -7.09
C THR A 68 6.31 3.86 -7.43
N HIS A 69 5.47 2.95 -7.92
CA HIS A 69 5.88 1.65 -8.42
C HIS A 69 5.39 1.51 -9.86
N ASP A 70 6.20 0.90 -10.73
CA ASP A 70 5.83 0.74 -12.13
C ASP A 70 5.10 -0.58 -12.39
N ASN A 71 5.48 -1.64 -11.67
CA ASN A 71 5.03 -2.99 -11.96
C ASN A 71 4.11 -3.61 -10.91
N PHE A 72 3.86 -2.92 -9.82
CA PHE A 72 3.05 -3.45 -8.72
C PHE A 72 2.04 -2.43 -8.22
N ILE A 73 0.90 -2.97 -7.80
CA ILE A 73 -0.14 -2.26 -7.06
C ILE A 73 0.09 -2.55 -5.58
N ASP A 74 -0.03 -1.54 -4.73
CA ASP A 74 0.03 -1.70 -3.27
C ASP A 74 -1.37 -1.69 -2.68
N ILE A 75 -1.69 -2.67 -1.84
CA ILE A 75 -2.83 -2.60 -0.95
C ILE A 75 -2.28 -2.45 0.46
N GLN A 76 -2.59 -1.34 1.12
CA GLN A 76 -2.05 -0.97 2.42
C GLN A 76 -3.14 -1.11 3.48
N ILE A 77 -2.90 -1.94 4.50
CA ILE A 77 -3.91 -2.26 5.52
C ILE A 77 -3.29 -2.10 6.92
N PRO A 78 -3.54 -0.98 7.62
CA PRO A 78 -3.07 -0.85 9.00
C PRO A 78 -3.88 -1.75 9.93
N LEU A 79 -3.23 -2.35 10.92
CA LEU A 79 -3.86 -3.30 11.84
C LEU A 79 -3.96 -2.77 13.27
N SER A 80 -2.93 -2.11 13.78
CA SER A 80 -2.82 -1.81 15.21
C SER A 80 -2.87 -0.33 15.56
N GLY A 81 -3.09 0.54 14.58
CA GLY A 81 -3.13 1.97 14.83
C GLY A 81 -3.50 2.72 13.57
N VAL A 82 -3.65 4.03 13.71
CA VAL A 82 -3.99 4.88 12.58
C VAL A 82 -2.73 5.20 11.80
N GLU A 83 -2.79 5.03 10.51
CA GLU A 83 -1.73 5.43 9.58
C GLU A 83 -2.23 6.57 8.71
N VAL A 84 -1.39 7.59 8.52
CA VAL A 84 -1.63 8.62 7.52
C VAL A 84 -0.75 8.29 6.32
N ILE A 85 -1.30 8.40 5.12
CA ILE A 85 -0.57 8.15 3.88
C ILE A 85 -0.71 9.37 3.00
N GLY A 86 0.42 9.95 2.58
CA GLY A 86 0.42 11.06 1.64
C GLY A 86 0.06 10.60 0.25
N TYR A 87 -0.57 11.47 -0.55
CA TYR A 87 -0.96 11.16 -1.90
C TYR A 87 -0.68 12.33 -2.84
N THR A 88 -0.06 12.04 -3.98
CA THR A 88 0.13 12.97 -5.08
C THR A 88 -0.01 12.20 -6.38
N PRO A 89 -0.89 12.61 -7.31
CA PRO A 89 -0.95 11.96 -8.62
C PRO A 89 0.42 11.97 -9.28
N ARG A 90 0.81 10.86 -9.90
CA ARG A 90 2.12 10.74 -10.54
C ARG A 90 2.33 11.82 -11.60
N GLU A 91 1.30 12.20 -12.32
CA GLU A 91 1.39 13.25 -13.35
C GLU A 91 1.81 14.61 -12.80
N ASP A 92 1.62 14.84 -11.50
CA ASP A 92 2.01 16.08 -10.83
C ASP A 92 3.41 15.99 -10.20
N LEU A 93 4.10 14.87 -10.37
CA LEU A 93 5.45 14.65 -9.86
C LEU A 93 6.49 14.82 -10.95
N PRO A 94 7.71 15.29 -10.61
CA PRO A 94 8.78 15.39 -11.59
C PRO A 94 9.30 14.01 -11.95
N GLU A 95 10.06 13.92 -13.04
CA GLU A 95 10.79 12.69 -13.36
C GLU A 95 11.95 12.53 -12.38
N GLU A 96 12.10 11.31 -11.85
CA GLU A 96 13.19 10.96 -10.95
C GLU A 96 13.73 9.58 -11.31
N GLU A 97 14.88 9.25 -10.77
CA GLU A 97 15.54 7.99 -11.07
C GLU A 97 14.75 6.79 -10.55
N TYR A 98 14.46 5.86 -11.45
CA TYR A 98 13.76 4.62 -11.13
C TYR A 98 14.74 3.52 -10.72
N ASN A 99 14.47 2.87 -9.60
CA ASN A 99 15.21 1.68 -9.15
C ASN A 99 14.48 0.43 -9.65
N ALA A 100 14.99 -0.16 -10.72
CA ALA A 100 14.34 -1.32 -11.36
C ALA A 100 14.39 -2.57 -10.47
N GLU A 101 15.42 -2.72 -9.67
CA GLU A 101 15.56 -3.89 -8.79
C GLU A 101 14.47 -3.92 -7.72
N LYS A 102 14.13 -2.77 -7.16
CA LYS A 102 13.12 -2.64 -6.11
C LYS A 102 11.77 -2.17 -6.62
N ASP A 103 11.66 -1.86 -7.91
CA ASP A 103 10.46 -1.30 -8.51
C ASP A 103 9.96 -0.08 -7.74
N ILE A 104 10.81 0.91 -7.58
CA ILE A 104 10.46 2.11 -6.82
C ILE A 104 11.14 3.35 -7.38
N THR A 105 10.40 4.45 -7.40
CA THR A 105 10.92 5.80 -7.64
C THR A 105 10.56 6.64 -6.44
N PHE A 106 11.54 7.35 -5.87
CA PHE A 106 11.33 8.26 -4.75
C PHE A 106 11.30 9.70 -5.23
N TYR A 107 10.52 10.52 -4.53
CA TYR A 107 10.36 11.94 -4.82
C TYR A 107 10.58 12.76 -3.55
N ASN A 108 11.11 13.97 -3.71
CA ASN A 108 11.30 14.88 -2.59
C ASN A 108 10.06 15.73 -2.36
N GLY A 109 9.92 16.26 -1.13
CA GLY A 109 8.86 17.17 -0.78
C GLY A 109 7.64 16.50 -0.18
N LEU A 110 6.70 17.32 0.25
CA LEU A 110 5.47 16.86 0.87
C LEU A 110 4.45 16.43 -0.19
N ALA A 111 3.52 15.58 0.22
CA ALA A 111 2.41 15.18 -0.64
C ALA A 111 1.39 16.31 -0.76
N GLN A 112 0.57 16.26 -1.82
CA GLN A 112 -0.52 17.21 -2.01
C GLN A 112 -1.62 17.04 -0.97
N ASP A 113 -1.96 15.78 -0.66
CA ASP A 113 -3.01 15.43 0.29
C ASP A 113 -2.51 14.34 1.23
N TYR A 114 -3.17 14.24 2.38
CA TYR A 114 -2.86 13.21 3.37
C TYR A 114 -4.15 12.52 3.78
N LEU A 115 -4.15 11.20 3.67
CA LEU A 115 -5.31 10.35 3.91
C LEU A 115 -5.14 9.61 5.22
N THR A 116 -6.19 9.60 6.04
CA THR A 116 -6.19 8.83 7.28
C THR A 116 -6.76 7.45 7.02
N VAL A 117 -5.97 6.42 7.29
CA VAL A 117 -6.39 5.03 7.15
C VAL A 117 -6.42 4.40 8.54
N LYS A 118 -7.60 4.05 9.01
CA LYS A 118 -7.82 3.50 10.35
C LYS A 118 -7.80 1.97 10.31
N PRO A 119 -7.55 1.29 11.44
CA PRO A 119 -7.76 -0.16 11.50
C PRO A 119 -9.19 -0.51 11.02
N GLY A 120 -9.28 -1.55 10.20
CA GLY A 120 -10.53 -1.92 9.55
C GLY A 120 -10.74 -1.27 8.20
N MET A 121 -9.78 -0.47 7.73
CA MET A 121 -9.79 0.16 6.41
C MET A 121 -8.60 -0.31 5.60
N PHE A 122 -8.62 0.00 4.30
CA PHE A 122 -7.49 -0.26 3.41
C PHE A 122 -7.39 0.87 2.38
N ALA A 123 -6.22 0.99 1.77
CA ALA A 123 -6.00 1.87 0.63
C ALA A 123 -5.33 1.10 -0.49
N ILE A 124 -5.71 1.37 -1.73
CA ILE A 124 -5.09 0.77 -2.92
C ILE A 124 -4.41 1.87 -3.71
N PHE A 125 -3.13 1.68 -4.01
CA PHE A 125 -2.35 2.60 -4.84
C PHE A 125 -1.88 1.88 -6.09
N PHE A 126 -2.20 2.47 -7.23
CA PHE A 126 -1.82 1.97 -8.56
C PHE A 126 -0.54 2.66 -9.03
N PRO A 127 0.09 2.24 -10.14
CA PRO A 127 1.30 2.90 -10.63
C PRO A 127 1.20 4.41 -10.82
N GLN A 128 -0.01 4.92 -11.07
CA GLN A 128 -0.23 6.35 -11.26
C GLN A 128 -0.44 7.12 -9.94
N ASP A 129 -0.33 6.45 -8.82
CA ASP A 129 -0.60 7.04 -7.52
C ASP A 129 0.70 7.18 -6.71
N GLY A 130 1.26 8.38 -6.67
CA GLY A 130 2.35 8.67 -5.75
C GLY A 130 1.82 8.63 -4.33
N HIS A 131 2.52 7.95 -3.43
CA HIS A 131 2.09 7.80 -2.04
C HIS A 131 3.28 7.81 -1.09
N ALA A 132 3.03 8.36 0.11
CA ALA A 132 4.02 8.44 1.17
C ALA A 132 3.47 7.70 2.40
N PRO A 133 3.75 6.38 2.51
CA PRO A 133 3.18 5.57 3.57
C PRO A 133 3.95 5.67 4.89
N GLY A 134 3.36 5.15 5.95
CA GLY A 134 4.04 4.94 7.22
C GLY A 134 4.03 6.13 8.16
N ILE A 135 3.20 7.14 7.94
CA ILE A 135 3.11 8.29 8.83
C ILE A 135 2.26 7.91 10.03
N THR A 136 2.88 7.76 11.18
CA THR A 136 2.21 7.30 12.39
C THR A 136 2.97 7.80 13.62
N PRO A 137 2.27 8.26 14.67
CA PRO A 137 2.96 8.77 15.87
C PRO A 137 3.60 7.68 16.72
N ASP A 138 2.98 6.49 16.77
CA ASP A 138 3.39 5.43 17.69
C ASP A 138 3.86 4.15 17.00
N GLY A 139 3.94 4.17 15.68
CA GLY A 139 4.17 2.96 14.91
C GLY A 139 2.88 2.21 14.62
N VAL A 140 2.92 1.32 13.65
CA VAL A 140 1.74 0.56 13.24
C VAL A 140 2.15 -0.79 12.68
N LYS A 141 1.47 -1.85 13.13
CA LYS A 141 1.54 -3.14 12.46
C LYS A 141 0.61 -3.07 11.25
N LYS A 142 1.09 -3.49 10.10
CA LYS A 142 0.34 -3.35 8.85
C LYS A 142 0.58 -4.50 7.89
N VAL A 143 -0.35 -4.65 6.97
CA VAL A 143 -0.21 -5.57 5.83
C VAL A 143 0.00 -4.73 4.59
N ILE A 144 0.96 -5.13 3.77
CA ILE A 144 1.19 -4.55 2.45
C ILE A 144 1.07 -5.68 1.44
N VAL A 145 0.04 -5.63 0.60
CA VAL A 145 -0.15 -6.59 -0.47
C VAL A 145 0.45 -6.01 -1.74
N LYS A 146 1.37 -6.76 -2.35
CA LYS A 146 1.99 -6.37 -3.62
C LYS A 146 1.38 -7.21 -4.73
N VAL A 147 0.72 -6.55 -5.67
CA VAL A 147 -0.01 -7.22 -6.76
C VAL A 147 0.57 -6.74 -8.09
N LYS A 148 1.12 -7.68 -8.86
CA LYS A 148 1.70 -7.33 -10.16
C LYS A 148 0.63 -6.81 -11.11
N VAL A 149 0.92 -5.71 -11.80
CA VAL A 149 0.05 -5.16 -12.86
C VAL A 149 0.02 -6.09 -14.07
N GLN A 150 -1.04 -5.98 -14.83
CA GLN A 150 -1.21 -6.77 -16.06
C GLN A 150 -0.74 -6.00 -17.28
#